data_11390b531f9f2a9c2c06ed7a9de59b6a
#
_entry.id   11390b531f9f2a9c2c06ed7a9de59b6a
#
_cell.length_a   1.000
_cell.length_b   1.000
_cell.length_c   1.000
_cell.angle_alpha   90.00
_cell.angle_beta   90.00
_cell.angle_gamma   90.00
#
_symmetry.space_group_name_H-M   'P 1'
#
loop_
_entity.id
_entity.type
_entity.pdbx_description
1 polymer ?
#
loop_
_entity_poly.entity_id
_entity_poly.type
_entity_poly.pdbx_seq_one_letter_code
_entity_poly.pdbx_strand_id
1 'polypeptide(L)'
;MDLTNKTKVVIFYARPYSMILEDTGEKLEGLSLEYYFFGENGEMMKPVFDDEADVLGIRRSKATLPLAAKDKLSFVPGVYDGTFVMNVDKDGKVGLRMTDFDYCGKFIGSLEMAADVKQDPASKPVK
;
A
#
# COMPACT_ATOMS: atom_id res chain seq x y z
N MET A 1 1.20 -22.86 10.04
CA MET A 1 0.67 -21.86 10.99
C MET A 1 0.66 -20.49 10.34
N ASP A 2 -0.48 -19.87 10.35
CA ASP A 2 -0.62 -18.53 9.80
C ASP A 2 -0.40 -17.48 10.88
N LEU A 3 0.47 -16.54 10.61
CA LEU A 3 0.67 -15.40 11.48
C LEU A 3 -0.15 -14.24 10.95
N THR A 4 -1.07 -13.78 11.77
CA THR A 4 -1.97 -12.69 11.41
C THR A 4 -1.66 -11.47 12.26
N ASN A 5 -1.51 -10.33 11.63
CA ASN A 5 -1.37 -9.09 12.39
C ASN A 5 -2.10 -7.97 11.68
N LYS A 6 -2.33 -6.90 12.43
CA LYS A 6 -2.98 -5.71 11.91
C LYS A 6 -2.00 -4.57 11.86
N THR A 7 -2.02 -3.84 10.77
CA THR A 7 -1.14 -2.71 10.57
C THR A 7 -1.93 -1.61 9.87
N LYS A 8 -1.76 -0.38 10.32
CA LYS A 8 -2.44 0.74 9.68
C LYS A 8 -1.81 1.04 8.34
N VAL A 9 -2.66 1.27 7.36
CA VAL A 9 -2.25 1.63 6.01
C VAL A 9 -3.12 2.77 5.52
N VAL A 10 -2.63 3.47 4.50
CA VAL A 10 -3.44 4.44 3.77
C VAL A 10 -3.79 3.80 2.44
N ILE A 11 -5.08 3.63 2.18
CA ILE A 11 -5.54 3.13 0.90
C ILE A 11 -5.81 4.33 0.02
N PHE A 12 -5.06 4.45 -1.08
CA PHE A 12 -5.19 5.58 -2.00
C PHE A 12 -6.07 5.28 -3.19
N TYR A 13 -6.26 4.00 -3.50
CA TYR A 13 -6.98 3.61 -4.70
C TYR A 13 -7.67 2.28 -4.46
N ALA A 14 -8.91 2.18 -4.88
CA ALA A 14 -9.68 0.96 -4.77
C ALA A 14 -10.54 0.82 -6.01
N ARG A 15 -10.50 -0.36 -6.61
CA ARG A 15 -11.26 -0.62 -7.82
C ARG A 15 -11.92 -1.99 -7.75
N PRO A 16 -13.25 -2.03 -7.65
CA PRO A 16 -13.97 -3.29 -7.81
C PRO A 16 -13.97 -3.67 -9.29
N TYR A 17 -13.86 -4.95 -9.56
CA TYR A 17 -13.94 -5.43 -10.92
C TYR A 17 -14.75 -6.71 -10.99
N SER A 18 -15.38 -6.91 -12.15
CA SER A 18 -16.15 -8.10 -12.42
C SER A 18 -16.14 -8.31 -13.93
N MET A 19 -15.72 -9.48 -14.37
CA MET A 19 -15.67 -9.78 -15.79
C MET A 19 -15.93 -11.25 -16.01
N ILE A 20 -16.40 -11.58 -17.20
CA ILE A 20 -16.62 -12.95 -17.61
C ILE A 20 -15.62 -13.26 -18.71
N LEU A 21 -14.85 -14.34 -18.53
CA LEU A 21 -13.89 -14.77 -19.53
C LEU A 21 -14.63 -15.41 -20.69
N GLU A 22 -14.33 -14.93 -21.91
CA GLU A 22 -15.00 -15.42 -23.11
C GLU A 22 -14.69 -16.91 -23.38
N ASP A 23 -13.46 -17.33 -23.07
CA ASP A 23 -13.01 -18.66 -23.38
C ASP A 23 -13.69 -19.74 -22.55
N THR A 24 -13.88 -19.46 -21.27
CA THR A 24 -14.37 -20.47 -20.35
C THR A 24 -15.72 -20.14 -19.74
N GLY A 25 -16.19 -18.92 -19.92
CA GLY A 25 -17.40 -18.44 -19.25
C GLY A 25 -17.22 -18.20 -17.76
N GLU A 26 -16.00 -18.32 -17.29
CA GLU A 26 -15.69 -18.15 -15.89
C GLU A 26 -15.78 -16.71 -15.47
N LYS A 27 -16.36 -16.46 -14.29
CA LYS A 27 -16.49 -15.12 -13.77
C LYS A 27 -15.32 -14.80 -12.88
N LEU A 28 -14.64 -13.70 -13.18
CA LEU A 28 -13.57 -13.17 -12.35
C LEU A 28 -14.06 -11.88 -11.72
N GLU A 29 -14.00 -11.82 -10.39
CA GLU A 29 -14.38 -10.62 -9.70
C GLU A 29 -13.53 -10.43 -8.45
N GLY A 30 -13.40 -9.19 -8.02
CA GLY A 30 -12.62 -8.88 -6.85
C GLY A 30 -12.53 -7.40 -6.60
N LEU A 31 -11.73 -7.05 -5.62
CA LEU A 31 -11.43 -5.68 -5.26
C LEU A 31 -9.93 -5.49 -5.30
N SER A 32 -9.47 -4.59 -6.16
CA SER A 32 -8.07 -4.28 -6.28
C SER A 32 -7.76 -3.02 -5.48
N LEU A 33 -6.73 -3.08 -4.65
CA LEU A 33 -6.35 -1.97 -3.78
C LEU A 33 -4.91 -1.57 -4.01
N GLU A 34 -4.64 -0.27 -3.85
CA GLU A 34 -3.29 0.24 -3.77
C GLU A 34 -3.17 1.04 -2.48
N TYR A 35 -2.13 0.76 -1.73
CA TYR A 35 -2.00 1.32 -0.40
C TYR A 35 -0.53 1.54 -0.06
N TYR A 36 -0.32 2.30 1.02
CA TYR A 36 1.02 2.58 1.54
C TYR A 36 1.03 2.34 3.03
N PHE A 37 2.16 1.87 3.53
CA PHE A 37 2.41 1.82 4.96
C PHE A 37 2.89 3.18 5.42
N PHE A 38 2.66 3.49 6.69
CA PHE A 38 3.16 4.72 7.27
C PHE A 38 3.59 4.46 8.72
N GLY A 39 4.40 5.36 9.27
CA GLY A 39 4.94 5.21 10.61
C GLY A 39 3.96 5.65 11.69
N GLU A 40 4.33 5.39 12.94
CA GLU A 40 3.47 5.68 14.09
C GLU A 40 3.11 7.16 14.21
N ASN A 41 3.97 8.03 13.75
CA ASN A 41 3.74 9.47 13.81
C ASN A 41 3.13 10.02 12.52
N GLY A 42 2.65 9.13 11.66
CA GLY A 42 2.03 9.54 10.41
C GLY A 42 2.99 9.81 9.27
N GLU A 43 4.28 9.55 9.46
CA GLU A 43 5.23 9.76 8.39
C GLU A 43 5.16 8.64 7.36
N MET A 44 5.29 8.99 6.09
CA MET A 44 5.35 7.99 5.03
C MET A 44 6.64 7.20 5.13
N MET A 45 6.63 6.02 4.54
CA MET A 45 7.84 5.22 4.45
C MET A 45 8.93 6.02 3.74
N LYS A 46 10.17 5.76 4.12
CA LYS A 46 11.29 6.45 3.50
C LYS A 46 11.44 6.04 2.03
N PRO A 47 11.80 6.99 1.18
CA PRO A 47 12.09 6.63 -0.21
C PRO A 47 13.18 5.59 -0.30
N VAL A 48 13.06 4.73 -1.28
CA VAL A 48 14.07 3.72 -1.56
C VAL A 48 14.98 4.23 -2.66
N PHE A 49 16.28 4.06 -2.47
CA PHE A 49 17.26 4.38 -3.50
C PHE A 49 18.02 3.11 -3.85
N ASP A 50 17.97 2.76 -5.09
CA ASP A 50 18.71 1.61 -5.60
C ASP A 50 19.48 2.07 -6.83
N ASP A 51 20.77 2.35 -6.61
CA ASP A 51 21.60 2.89 -7.67
C ASP A 51 21.73 1.93 -8.85
N GLU A 52 21.75 0.64 -8.58
CA GLU A 52 21.92 -0.34 -9.65
C GLU A 52 20.68 -0.43 -10.53
N ALA A 53 19.51 -0.28 -9.94
CA ALA A 53 18.26 -0.41 -10.68
C ALA A 53 17.66 0.94 -11.08
N ASP A 54 18.33 2.04 -10.74
CA ASP A 54 17.82 3.39 -10.99
C ASP A 54 16.42 3.61 -10.40
N VAL A 55 16.18 3.01 -9.23
CA VAL A 55 14.87 3.11 -8.59
C VAL A 55 14.90 4.16 -7.50
N LEU A 56 13.97 5.09 -7.58
CA LEU A 56 13.82 6.17 -6.60
C LEU A 56 12.38 6.27 -6.16
N GLY A 57 12.16 6.52 -4.89
CA GLY A 57 10.84 6.90 -4.41
C GLY A 57 10.19 5.91 -3.46
N ILE A 58 8.91 6.13 -3.25
CA ILE A 58 8.09 5.30 -2.37
C ILE A 58 7.18 4.47 -3.25
N ARG A 59 7.29 3.16 -3.09
CA ARG A 59 6.54 2.24 -3.94
C ARG A 59 5.23 1.85 -3.28
N ARG A 60 4.16 1.85 -4.08
CA ARG A 60 2.86 1.40 -3.58
C ARG A 60 2.85 -0.11 -3.40
N SER A 61 2.01 -0.55 -2.48
CA SER A 61 1.71 -1.97 -2.33
C SER A 61 0.34 -2.25 -2.93
N LYS A 62 0.15 -3.46 -3.40
CA LYS A 62 -1.11 -3.86 -4.02
C LYS A 62 -1.70 -5.04 -3.30
N ALA A 63 -3.02 -5.11 -3.32
CA ALA A 63 -3.74 -6.26 -2.76
C ALA A 63 -4.98 -6.53 -3.59
N THR A 64 -5.38 -7.79 -3.62
CA THR A 64 -6.62 -8.19 -4.27
C THR A 64 -7.44 -8.97 -3.24
N LEU A 65 -8.65 -8.52 -3.00
CA LEU A 65 -9.54 -9.13 -2.03
C LEU A 65 -10.84 -9.57 -2.72
N PRO A 66 -11.65 -10.40 -2.06
CA PRO A 66 -12.97 -10.74 -2.60
C PRO A 66 -13.81 -9.49 -2.82
N LEU A 67 -14.68 -9.54 -3.81
CA LEU A 67 -15.49 -8.39 -4.18
C LEU A 67 -16.34 -7.88 -3.01
N ALA A 68 -16.79 -8.77 -2.15
CA ALA A 68 -17.60 -8.37 -1.00
C ALA A 68 -16.88 -7.40 -0.07
N ALA A 69 -15.54 -7.36 -0.12
CA ALA A 69 -14.79 -6.43 0.72
C ALA A 69 -15.08 -4.98 0.39
N LYS A 70 -15.61 -4.70 -0.80
CA LYS A 70 -15.95 -3.32 -1.18
C LYS A 70 -16.94 -2.69 -0.21
N ASP A 71 -17.77 -3.50 0.45
CA ASP A 71 -18.76 -3.00 1.38
C ASP A 71 -18.13 -2.42 2.64
N LYS A 72 -16.87 -2.73 2.89
CA LYS A 72 -16.12 -2.20 4.03
C LYS A 72 -15.39 -0.91 3.69
N LEU A 73 -15.37 -0.53 2.42
CA LEU A 73 -14.78 0.74 2.02
C LEU A 73 -15.70 1.88 2.45
N SER A 74 -15.11 2.93 2.97
CA SER A 74 -15.88 4.11 3.34
C SER A 74 -15.35 5.32 2.57
N PHE A 75 -14.14 5.72 2.84
CA PHE A 75 -13.56 6.88 2.17
C PHE A 75 -12.18 6.52 1.64
N VAL A 76 -11.93 6.82 0.37
CA VAL A 76 -10.63 6.58 -0.27
C VAL A 76 -10.20 7.87 -0.96
N PRO A 77 -9.06 8.46 -0.59
CA PRO A 77 -8.04 7.93 0.32
C PRO A 77 -8.50 7.92 1.78
N GLY A 78 -8.14 6.86 2.46
CA GLY A 78 -8.51 6.71 3.85
C GLY A 78 -7.53 5.86 4.62
N VAL A 79 -7.59 5.98 5.94
CA VAL A 79 -6.77 5.20 6.85
C VAL A 79 -7.56 3.96 7.26
N TYR A 80 -6.92 2.81 7.14
CA TYR A 80 -7.55 1.53 7.42
C TYR A 80 -6.63 0.66 8.27
N ASP A 81 -7.21 -0.18 9.11
CA ASP A 81 -6.46 -1.25 9.75
C ASP A 81 -6.45 -2.42 8.79
N GLY A 82 -5.29 -2.68 8.20
CA GLY A 82 -5.14 -3.82 7.31
C GLY A 82 -4.80 -5.07 8.09
N THR A 83 -5.47 -6.16 7.78
CA THR A 83 -5.17 -7.45 8.34
C THR A 83 -4.28 -8.19 7.36
N PHE A 84 -3.11 -8.60 7.82
CA PHE A 84 -2.12 -9.22 6.96
C PHE A 84 -1.80 -10.62 7.43
N VAL A 85 -1.61 -11.50 6.48
CA VAL A 85 -1.16 -12.86 6.73
C VAL A 85 0.23 -13.02 6.15
N MET A 86 1.12 -13.55 6.97
CA MET A 86 2.47 -13.87 6.53
C MET A 86 2.46 -15.28 5.96
N ASN A 87 3.01 -15.44 4.78
CA ASN A 87 3.17 -16.76 4.20
C ASN A 87 4.59 -16.92 3.69
N VAL A 88 4.99 -18.18 3.59
CA VAL A 88 6.31 -18.55 3.08
C VAL A 88 6.07 -19.42 1.87
N ASP A 89 6.64 -19.02 0.73
CA ASP A 89 6.48 -19.83 -0.48
C ASP A 89 7.45 -21.01 -0.47
N LYS A 90 7.39 -21.83 -1.50
CA LYS A 90 8.22 -23.03 -1.59
C LYS A 90 9.70 -22.72 -1.70
N ASP A 91 10.04 -21.50 -2.10
CA ASP A 91 11.44 -21.08 -2.19
C ASP A 91 11.93 -20.43 -0.91
N GLY A 92 11.12 -20.44 0.14
CA GLY A 92 11.48 -19.86 1.41
C GLY A 92 11.29 -18.36 1.50
N LYS A 93 10.71 -17.73 0.51
CA LYS A 93 10.45 -16.30 0.55
C LYS A 93 9.24 -16.00 1.40
N VAL A 94 9.38 -14.99 2.23
CA VAL A 94 8.30 -14.55 3.11
C VAL A 94 7.54 -13.43 2.43
N GLY A 95 6.23 -13.57 2.37
CA GLY A 95 5.37 -12.54 1.82
C GLY A 95 4.29 -12.14 2.80
N LEU A 96 3.86 -10.90 2.72
CA LEU A 96 2.73 -10.40 3.48
C LEU A 96 1.60 -10.13 2.51
N ARG A 97 0.42 -10.63 2.86
CA ARG A 97 -0.76 -10.43 2.02
C ARG A 97 -1.88 -9.86 2.86
N MET A 98 -2.46 -8.76 2.39
CA MET A 98 -3.63 -8.20 3.04
C MET A 98 -4.84 -9.09 2.73
N THR A 99 -5.54 -9.51 3.76
CA THR A 99 -6.72 -10.35 3.61
C THR A 99 -8.00 -9.67 4.02
N ASP A 100 -7.90 -8.56 4.75
CA ASP A 100 -9.06 -7.82 5.21
C ASP A 100 -8.62 -6.42 5.62
N PHE A 101 -9.59 -5.56 5.86
CA PHE A 101 -9.32 -4.21 6.34
C PHE A 101 -10.54 -3.66 7.04
N ASP A 102 -10.31 -2.71 7.95
CA ASP A 102 -11.38 -2.00 8.63
C ASP A 102 -11.11 -0.51 8.58
N TYR A 103 -12.15 0.25 8.31
CA TYR A 103 -12.03 1.69 8.14
C TYR A 103 -11.74 2.38 9.47
N CYS A 104 -10.76 3.29 9.47
CA CYS A 104 -10.40 4.07 10.66
C CYS A 104 -10.78 5.54 10.50
N GLY A 105 -10.60 6.12 9.33
CA GLY A 105 -10.90 7.52 9.14
C GLY A 105 -10.43 8.03 7.79
N LYS A 106 -10.87 9.22 7.43
CA LYS A 106 -10.45 9.83 6.18
C LYS A 106 -8.97 10.19 6.23
N PHE A 107 -8.30 10.04 5.11
CA PHE A 107 -6.98 10.58 4.97
C PHE A 107 -7.11 12.06 4.59
N ILE A 108 -6.59 12.92 5.44
CA ILE A 108 -6.57 14.35 5.15
C ILE A 108 -5.11 14.72 4.98
N GLY A 109 -4.75 15.08 3.76
CA GLY A 109 -3.39 15.43 3.47
C GLY A 109 -3.30 16.73 2.71
N SER A 110 -2.17 17.36 2.83
CA SER A 110 -1.87 18.54 2.04
C SER A 110 -0.47 18.39 1.48
N LEU A 111 -0.28 18.94 0.31
CA LEU A 111 1.03 18.93 -0.31
C LEU A 111 1.83 20.09 0.29
N GLU A 112 2.99 19.74 0.79
CA GLU A 112 3.89 20.69 1.38
C GLU A 112 5.22 20.58 0.67
N MET A 113 5.72 21.71 0.20
CA MET A 113 6.97 21.72 -0.53
C MET A 113 8.07 22.24 0.34
N ALA A 114 9.03 21.36 0.65
CA ALA A 114 10.21 21.77 1.40
C ALA A 114 11.30 22.16 0.42
N ALA A 115 12.04 23.21 0.74
CA ALA A 115 13.17 23.61 -0.09
C ALA A 115 14.26 22.56 -0.01
N ASP A 116 14.92 22.32 -1.14
CA ASP A 116 16.06 21.42 -1.15
C ASP A 116 17.18 22.02 -0.30
N VAL A 117 17.65 21.25 0.65
CA VAL A 117 18.78 21.64 1.47
C VAL A 117 19.97 20.85 0.97
N LYS A 118 20.83 21.54 0.41
CA LYS A 118 21.98 20.86 -0.16
C LYS A 118 23.14 20.86 0.78
N GLN A 119 22.21 20.80 0.71
CA GLN A 119 22.51 20.71 1.34
C GLN A 119 23.25 20.85 1.91
N ASP A 120 23.39 21.28 2.16
CA ASP A 120 23.85 21.53 2.81
C ASP A 120 24.28 21.71 3.20
N PRO A 121 24.65 22.26 3.22
CA PRO A 121 25.27 22.40 3.59
C PRO A 121 25.77 22.29 3.99
N ALA A 122 25.92 22.27 4.05
CA ALA A 122 26.42 21.95 4.48
C ALA A 122 26.40 21.39 4.27
N SER A 123 26.16 21.40 3.86
CA SER A 123 25.94 20.80 3.64
C SER A 123 25.83 20.72 2.92
N LYS A 124 26.11 21.06 2.59
CA LYS A 124 26.13 21.04 1.95
C LYS A 124 25.98 21.64 1.44
N PRO A 125 26.17 21.88 1.23
CA PRO A 125 26.08 22.40 0.65
C PRO A 125 26.15 22.91 0.08
N VAL A 126 26.43 23.29 -0.20
CA VAL A 126 26.59 23.41 -0.52
C VAL A 126 26.69 23.89 -0.84
N LYS A 127 26.81 24.20 -1.12
CA LYS A 127 27.10 24.42 -1.16
C LYS A 127 27.41 24.51 -1.50
#